data_6edad1fe2a09e1f617fb6dbaf7c2799e
#
_entry.id   6edad1fe2a09e1f617fb6dbaf7c2799e
#
_cell.length_a   1.000
_cell.length_b   1.000
_cell.length_c   1.000
_cell.angle_alpha   90.00
_cell.angle_beta   90.00
_cell.angle_gamma   90.00
#
_symmetry.space_group_name_H-M   'P 1'
#
loop_
_entity.id
_entity.type
_entity.pdbx_description
1 polymer ?
#
loop_
_entity_poly.entity_id
_entity_poly.type
_entity_poly.pdbx_seq_one_letter_code
_entity_poly.pdbx_strand_id
1 'polypeptide(L)'
;MKLVYTGKTKDVFALDNGNYLLKFKDDCTGKDGVFDPGENSVGLTIDGVGDVNLRMSIYFFEKVNAAGILTHYVDADLASTTMEVLPARVFGKSLEVIVSYLAAIASPRGQNLVYITLLSGNLLL
;
A
#
# COMPACT_ATOMS: atom_id res chain seq x y z
N MET A 1 14.22 11.04 -12.35
CA MET A 1 12.98 10.59 -11.67
C MET A 1 11.77 10.97 -12.52
N LYS A 2 10.86 10.03 -12.82
CA LYS A 2 9.68 10.22 -13.69
C LYS A 2 8.44 9.63 -13.02
N LEU A 3 7.36 10.40 -12.90
CA LEU A 3 6.06 9.89 -12.45
C LEU A 3 5.53 8.85 -13.46
N VAL A 4 5.20 7.66 -13.00
CA VAL A 4 4.72 6.53 -13.82
C VAL A 4 3.32 6.09 -13.46
N TYR A 5 2.87 6.37 -12.23
CA TYR A 5 1.52 6.03 -11.81
C TYR A 5 1.06 6.93 -10.66
N THR A 6 -0.22 7.32 -10.68
CA THR A 6 -0.88 8.04 -9.60
C THR A 6 -1.96 7.15 -8.99
N GLY A 7 -1.71 6.67 -7.78
CA GLY A 7 -2.66 5.89 -7.00
C GLY A 7 -3.50 6.75 -6.06
N LYS A 8 -4.42 6.13 -5.35
CA LYS A 8 -5.27 6.81 -4.35
C LYS A 8 -4.46 7.33 -3.16
N THR A 9 -3.57 6.51 -2.63
CA THR A 9 -2.79 6.81 -1.42
C THR A 9 -1.30 7.01 -1.67
N LYS A 10 -0.82 6.70 -2.88
CA LYS A 10 0.59 6.82 -3.26
C LYS A 10 0.73 7.21 -4.72
N ASP A 11 1.71 8.03 -5.02
CA ASP A 11 2.22 8.22 -6.37
C ASP A 11 3.51 7.42 -6.54
N VAL A 12 3.72 6.88 -7.74
CA VAL A 12 4.87 6.03 -8.06
C VAL A 12 5.74 6.72 -9.08
N PHE A 13 7.02 6.84 -8.76
CA PHE A 13 8.03 7.43 -9.65
C PHE A 13 9.07 6.37 -10.01
N ALA A 14 9.46 6.31 -11.29
CA ALA A 14 10.62 5.53 -11.70
C ALA A 14 11.91 6.30 -11.40
N LEU A 15 12.88 5.62 -10.79
CA LEU A 15 14.22 6.13 -10.51
C LEU A 15 15.20 5.70 -11.60
N ASP A 16 16.30 6.43 -11.73
CA ASP A 16 17.32 6.17 -12.75
C ASP A 16 18.13 4.90 -12.44
N ASN A 17 18.13 4.42 -11.20
CA ASN A 17 18.73 3.14 -10.78
C ASN A 17 17.85 1.92 -11.06
N GLY A 18 16.66 2.09 -11.64
CA GLY A 18 15.73 1.02 -11.96
C GLY A 18 14.74 0.68 -10.85
N ASN A 19 14.86 1.29 -9.67
CA ASN A 19 13.90 1.16 -8.58
C ASN A 19 12.70 2.11 -8.77
N TYR A 20 11.74 2.00 -7.87
CA TYR A 20 10.61 2.92 -7.79
C TYR A 20 10.62 3.68 -6.47
N LEU A 21 10.17 4.92 -6.52
CA LEU A 21 9.91 5.75 -5.35
C LEU A 21 8.40 5.88 -5.16
N LEU A 22 7.92 5.48 -4.00
CA LEU A 22 6.52 5.64 -3.57
C LEU A 22 6.42 6.93 -2.76
N LYS A 23 5.67 7.91 -3.25
CA LYS A 23 5.32 9.12 -2.49
C LYS A 23 3.99 8.87 -1.80
N PHE A 24 4.00 8.82 -0.48
CA PHE A 24 2.78 8.65 0.30
C PHE A 24 1.99 9.95 0.36
N LYS A 25 0.68 9.85 0.25
CA LYS A 25 -0.25 10.96 0.16
C LYS A 25 -1.17 10.98 1.38
N ASP A 26 -1.70 12.16 1.67
CA ASP A 26 -2.68 12.35 2.73
C ASP A 26 -4.11 12.04 2.28
N ASP A 27 -4.28 11.58 1.03
CA ASP A 27 -5.56 11.18 0.47
C ASP A 27 -6.08 9.89 1.14
N CYS A 28 -7.35 9.91 1.54
CA CYS A 28 -8.05 8.78 2.12
C CYS A 28 -9.23 8.35 1.27
N THR A 29 -9.53 7.06 1.29
CA THR A 29 -10.72 6.53 0.65
C THR A 29 -11.98 7.00 1.37
N GLY A 30 -13.03 7.27 0.61
CA GLY A 30 -14.27 7.76 1.17
C GLY A 30 -15.18 8.36 0.13
N LYS A 31 -16.29 8.91 0.62
CA LYS A 31 -17.30 9.58 -0.19
C LYS A 31 -17.82 10.81 0.53
N ASP A 32 -18.03 11.88 -0.23
CA ASP A 32 -18.66 13.13 0.25
C ASP A 32 -18.00 13.72 1.51
N GLY A 33 -16.65 13.61 1.61
CA GLY A 33 -15.89 14.11 2.75
C GLY A 33 -15.89 13.20 3.97
N VAL A 34 -16.47 12.00 3.88
CA VAL A 34 -16.52 11.01 4.97
C VAL A 34 -15.58 9.86 4.64
N PHE A 35 -14.74 9.50 5.62
CA PHE A 35 -13.87 8.34 5.50
C PHE A 35 -14.68 7.04 5.41
N ASP A 36 -14.43 6.25 4.37
CA ASP A 36 -15.00 4.91 4.19
C ASP A 36 -13.93 3.97 3.61
N PRO A 37 -13.45 2.99 4.39
CA PRO A 37 -12.43 2.05 3.93
C PRO A 37 -12.94 1.09 2.84
N GLY A 38 -14.25 0.94 2.69
CA GLY A 38 -14.89 0.13 1.66
C GLY A 38 -15.05 0.85 0.32
N GLU A 39 -14.86 2.18 0.31
CA GLU A 39 -15.02 2.98 -0.90
C GLU A 39 -13.77 2.91 -1.78
N ASN A 40 -13.97 2.90 -3.10
CA ASN A 40 -12.88 2.79 -4.07
C ASN A 40 -12.48 4.14 -4.69
N SER A 41 -12.87 5.24 -4.08
CA SER A 41 -12.57 6.62 -4.51
C SER A 41 -11.87 7.39 -3.38
N VAL A 42 -11.14 8.45 -3.74
CA VAL A 42 -10.65 9.42 -2.77
C VAL A 42 -11.82 10.30 -2.38
N GLY A 43 -12.16 10.34 -1.09
CA GLY A 43 -13.26 11.13 -0.55
C GLY A 43 -12.84 12.31 0.29
N LEU A 44 -11.63 12.27 0.86
CA LEU A 44 -11.12 13.33 1.72
C LEU A 44 -9.59 13.25 1.83
N THR A 45 -9.01 14.32 2.38
CA THR A 45 -7.60 14.39 2.76
C THR A 45 -7.50 14.57 4.28
N ILE A 46 -6.59 13.83 4.92
CA ILE A 46 -6.31 13.94 6.35
C ILE A 46 -4.84 14.24 6.51
N ASP A 47 -4.52 15.44 6.99
CA ASP A 47 -3.14 15.90 7.15
C ASP A 47 -2.31 14.94 8.00
N GLY A 48 -1.15 14.54 7.46
CA GLY A 48 -0.18 13.66 8.12
C GLY A 48 -0.48 12.17 8.03
N VAL A 49 -1.58 11.75 7.41
CA VAL A 49 -1.88 10.32 7.27
C VAL A 49 -0.87 9.61 6.38
N GLY A 50 -0.32 10.29 5.38
CA GLY A 50 0.75 9.76 4.53
C GLY A 50 2.02 9.45 5.33
N ASP A 51 2.42 10.34 6.25
CA ASP A 51 3.57 10.12 7.14
C ASP A 51 3.31 8.92 8.09
N VAL A 52 2.13 8.83 8.69
CA VAL A 52 1.74 7.70 9.56
C VAL A 52 1.79 6.38 8.77
N ASN A 53 1.25 6.35 7.56
CA ASN A 53 1.25 5.17 6.70
C ASN A 53 2.67 4.77 6.29
N LEU A 54 3.54 5.75 6.00
CA LEU A 54 4.95 5.49 5.71
C LEU A 54 5.66 4.87 6.92
N ARG A 55 5.53 5.45 8.12
CA ARG A 55 6.14 4.93 9.35
C ARG A 55 5.67 3.52 9.67
N MET A 56 4.38 3.25 9.50
CA MET A 56 3.81 1.92 9.70
C MET A 56 4.42 0.92 8.70
N SER A 57 4.55 1.32 7.43
CA SER A 57 5.16 0.48 6.39
C SER A 57 6.62 0.15 6.71
N ILE A 58 7.43 1.16 7.07
CA ILE A 58 8.83 0.99 7.48
C ILE A 58 8.92 -0.03 8.63
N TYR A 59 8.13 0.18 9.69
CA TYR A 59 8.15 -0.69 10.87
C TYR A 59 7.92 -2.16 10.52
N PHE A 60 6.95 -2.46 9.67
CA PHE A 60 6.66 -3.84 9.29
C PHE A 60 7.69 -4.41 8.33
N PHE A 61 8.14 -3.65 7.32
CA PHE A 61 9.16 -4.13 6.39
C PHE A 61 10.49 -4.43 7.09
N GLU A 62 10.90 -3.58 8.03
CA GLU A 62 12.12 -3.83 8.81
C GLU A 62 12.00 -5.10 9.66
N LYS A 63 10.84 -5.33 10.31
CA LYS A 63 10.60 -6.56 11.07
C LYS A 63 10.60 -7.81 10.20
N VAL A 64 9.98 -7.75 9.04
CA VAL A 64 9.91 -8.86 8.08
C VAL A 64 11.31 -9.17 7.54
N ASN A 65 12.07 -8.14 7.15
CA ASN A 65 13.46 -8.29 6.70
C ASN A 65 14.36 -8.84 7.80
N ALA A 66 14.20 -8.36 9.05
CA ALA A 66 14.95 -8.88 10.21
C ALA A 66 14.65 -10.36 10.51
N ALA A 67 13.48 -10.84 10.14
CA ALA A 67 13.11 -12.26 10.21
C ALA A 67 13.67 -13.09 9.04
N GLY A 68 14.49 -12.51 8.14
CA GLY A 68 15.08 -13.19 7.00
C GLY A 68 14.15 -13.35 5.79
N ILE A 69 12.99 -12.69 5.81
CA ILE A 69 12.04 -12.70 4.70
C ILE A 69 12.34 -11.51 3.80
N LEU A 70 12.65 -11.77 2.54
CA LEU A 70 12.93 -10.72 1.56
C LEU A 70 11.65 -9.96 1.21
N THR A 71 11.75 -8.63 1.20
CA THR A 71 10.70 -7.72 0.77
C THR A 71 11.20 -6.82 -0.37
N HIS A 72 10.32 -6.03 -0.96
CA HIS A 72 10.71 -5.03 -1.96
C HIS A 72 11.24 -3.72 -1.35
N TYR A 73 11.19 -3.56 -0.03
CA TYR A 73 11.65 -2.38 0.68
C TYR A 73 13.17 -2.20 0.55
N VAL A 74 13.60 -1.01 0.19
CA VAL A 74 15.02 -0.63 0.09
C VAL A 74 15.36 0.38 1.17
N ASP A 75 14.69 1.54 1.15
CA ASP A 75 14.94 2.65 2.07
C ASP A 75 13.74 3.59 2.13
N ALA A 76 13.71 4.50 3.10
CA ALA A 76 12.66 5.50 3.21
C ALA A 76 13.19 6.84 3.74
N ASP A 77 12.60 7.93 3.24
CA ASP A 77 12.85 9.29 3.71
C ASP A 77 11.57 9.88 4.32
N LEU A 78 11.59 10.04 5.63
CA LEU A 78 10.47 10.63 6.38
C LEU A 78 10.27 12.11 6.05
N ALA A 79 11.34 12.84 5.75
CA ALA A 79 11.24 14.27 5.45
C ALA A 79 10.47 14.54 4.15
N SER A 80 10.64 13.68 3.16
CA SER A 80 9.92 13.75 1.89
C SER A 80 8.68 12.86 1.83
N THR A 81 8.41 12.08 2.86
CA THR A 81 7.32 11.11 2.95
C THR A 81 7.37 10.10 1.79
N THR A 82 8.57 9.54 1.54
CA THR A 82 8.81 8.64 0.41
C THR A 82 9.47 7.33 0.86
N MET A 83 9.27 6.29 0.04
CA MET A 83 9.87 4.97 0.21
C MET A 83 10.43 4.49 -1.12
N GLU A 84 11.70 4.10 -1.14
CA GLU A 84 12.29 3.42 -2.28
C GLU A 84 12.04 1.93 -2.21
N VAL A 85 11.61 1.35 -3.33
CA VAL A 85 11.30 -0.07 -3.44
C VAL A 85 11.89 -0.68 -4.70
N LEU A 86 12.22 -1.97 -4.62
CA LEU A 86 12.59 -2.77 -5.79
C LEU A 86 11.40 -2.90 -6.74
N PRO A 87 11.66 -3.05 -8.07
CA PRO A 87 10.61 -3.29 -9.03
C PRO A 87 9.95 -4.64 -8.77
N ALA A 88 8.63 -4.62 -8.55
CA ALA A 88 7.84 -5.83 -8.46
C ALA A 88 7.52 -6.38 -9.85
N ARG A 89 7.56 -7.70 -10.00
CA ARG A 89 7.07 -8.39 -11.20
C ARG A 89 5.72 -9.00 -10.91
N VAL A 90 4.78 -8.68 -11.78
CA VAL A 90 3.44 -9.25 -11.69
C VAL A 90 3.50 -10.75 -11.96
N PHE A 91 2.88 -11.53 -11.10
CA PHE A 91 2.82 -12.98 -11.22
C PHE A 91 1.63 -13.39 -12.13
N GLY A 92 1.90 -14.09 -13.20
CA GLY A 92 0.89 -14.55 -14.14
C GLY A 92 0.10 -13.41 -14.80
N LYS A 93 -1.23 -13.45 -14.66
CA LYS A 93 -2.17 -12.42 -15.17
C LYS A 93 -2.55 -11.40 -14.09
N SER A 94 -1.61 -11.00 -13.23
CA SER A 94 -1.86 -10.11 -12.09
C SER A 94 -2.65 -10.79 -10.97
N LEU A 95 -1.96 -11.64 -10.21
CA LEU A 95 -2.52 -12.27 -9.01
C LEU A 95 -2.15 -11.43 -7.79
N GLU A 96 -3.14 -10.90 -7.08
CA GLU A 96 -2.98 -10.31 -5.77
C GLU A 96 -3.36 -11.34 -4.71
N VAL A 97 -2.46 -11.61 -3.76
CA VAL A 97 -2.75 -12.47 -2.61
C VAL A 97 -2.79 -11.60 -1.37
N ILE A 98 -3.98 -11.40 -0.81
CA ILE A 98 -4.20 -10.69 0.44
C ILE A 98 -4.46 -11.72 1.53
N VAL A 99 -3.61 -11.75 2.55
CA VAL A 99 -3.81 -12.58 3.74
C VAL A 99 -4.27 -11.68 4.88
N SER A 100 -5.53 -11.80 5.29
CA SER A 100 -6.07 -11.09 6.44
C SER A 100 -6.19 -12.04 7.62
N TYR A 101 -5.51 -11.71 8.73
CA TYR A 101 -5.55 -12.51 9.96
C TYR A 101 -6.85 -12.29 10.75
N LEU A 102 -7.48 -11.14 10.58
CA LEU A 102 -8.78 -10.79 11.16
C LEU A 102 -9.63 -10.14 10.08
N ALA A 103 -10.64 -10.82 9.63
CA ALA A 103 -11.75 -10.18 8.93
C ALA A 103 -12.60 -9.42 9.97
N ALA A 104 -12.03 -8.39 10.59
CA ALA A 104 -12.72 -7.51 11.51
C ALA A 104 -13.62 -6.51 10.77
N ILE A 105 -13.69 -6.59 9.45
CA ILE A 105 -14.54 -5.74 8.63
C ILE A 105 -15.79 -6.53 8.30
N ALA A 106 -16.81 -6.29 9.13
CA ALA A 106 -18.23 -6.46 8.83
C ALA A 106 -18.63 -7.78 8.12
N SER A 107 -18.34 -8.93 8.75
CA SER A 107 -19.25 -10.06 8.58
C SER A 107 -20.30 -9.99 9.69
N PRO A 108 -21.59 -9.84 9.38
CA PRO A 108 -22.67 -9.87 10.39
C PRO A 108 -22.81 -11.20 11.11
N ARG A 109 -21.94 -12.16 10.88
CA ARG A 109 -22.10 -13.57 11.31
C ARG A 109 -20.97 -14.13 12.16
N GLY A 110 -20.05 -13.30 12.68
CA GLY A 110 -19.09 -13.74 13.73
C GLY A 110 -18.23 -14.97 13.40
N GLN A 111 -17.96 -15.25 12.15
CA GLN A 111 -17.11 -16.36 11.74
C GLN A 111 -15.71 -15.85 11.38
N ASN A 112 -14.68 -16.43 12.01
CA ASN A 112 -13.29 -16.27 11.60
C ASN A 112 -13.11 -16.90 10.21
N LEU A 113 -13.18 -16.08 9.17
CA LEU A 113 -12.91 -16.51 7.81
C LEU A 113 -11.54 -15.97 7.39
N VAL A 114 -10.65 -16.88 7.02
CA VAL A 114 -9.45 -16.51 6.25
C VAL A 114 -9.92 -16.30 4.81
N TYR A 115 -10.00 -15.05 4.38
CA TYR A 115 -10.26 -14.74 2.99
C TYR A 115 -8.92 -14.70 2.25
N ILE A 116 -8.70 -15.63 1.34
CA ILE A 116 -7.76 -15.46 0.25
C ILE A 116 -8.57 -14.82 -0.86
N THR A 117 -8.50 -13.50 -0.97
CA THR A 117 -9.16 -12.80 -2.09
C THR A 117 -8.18 -12.78 -3.26
N LEU A 118 -8.49 -13.55 -4.28
CA LEU A 118 -7.80 -13.50 -5.56
C LEU A 118 -8.46 -12.41 -6.40
N LEU A 119 -7.84 -11.25 -6.50
CA LEU A 119 -8.27 -10.19 -7.40
C LEU A 119 -7.45 -10.25 -8.69
N SER A 120 -8.12 -10.42 -9.82
CA SER A 120 -7.51 -10.23 -11.13
C SER A 120 -7.60 -8.75 -11.49
N GLY A 121 -6.55 -8.03 -11.32
CA GLY A 121 -6.47 -6.60 -11.65
C GLY A 121 -5.03 -6.10 -11.57
N ASN A 122 -4.70 -5.06 -12.30
CA ASN A 122 -3.37 -4.46 -12.26
C ASN A 122 -3.07 -3.95 -10.86
N LEU A 123 -2.27 -4.68 -10.10
CA LEU A 123 -1.77 -4.22 -8.84
C LEU A 123 -0.37 -3.66 -9.01
N LEU A 124 -0.27 -2.36 -8.93
CA LEU A 124 0.95 -1.68 -8.51
C LEU A 124 0.81 -1.46 -7.00
N LEU A 125 1.67 -2.11 -6.25
CA LEU A 125 1.82 -1.88 -4.81
C LEU A 125 2.18 -0.43 -4.51
#